data_8d4d7afa16237ec52b373782de868ce5
#
_entry.id   8d4d7afa16237ec52b373782de868ce5
#
_cell.length_a   1.000
_cell.length_b   1.000
_cell.length_c   1.000
_cell.angle_alpha   90.00
_cell.angle_beta   90.00
_cell.angle_gamma   90.00
#
_symmetry.space_group_name_H-M   'P 1'
#
loop_
_entity.id
_entity.type
_entity.pdbx_description
1 polymer ?
#
loop_
_entity_poly.entity_id
_entity_poly.type
_entity_poly.pdbx_seq_one_letter_code
_entity_poly.pdbx_strand_id
1 'polypeptide(L)'
;MTVFAATTEQVPNREIHGVTYTFITLTGSKFFGYDAVAVDAHRVNVASVEKTLADCADHLEHCDGITELAKGLAATDLDGETLTEYLMRLENGAAIKRIVYLADLLNVELAQREKLVDAFTSGYSKLDPIRGDEGQHMSEYRLLLNVP
;
A
#
# COMPACT_ATOMS: atom_id res chain seq x y z
N MET A 1 -6.80 -18.33 -6.99
CA MET A 1 -6.31 -17.00 -7.37
C MET A 1 -7.32 -15.97 -6.91
N THR A 2 -6.87 -14.96 -6.23
CA THR A 2 -7.71 -13.84 -5.75
C THR A 2 -7.30 -12.57 -6.47
N VAL A 3 -8.28 -11.83 -6.95
CA VAL A 3 -8.09 -10.50 -7.56
C VAL A 3 -8.73 -9.46 -6.65
N PHE A 4 -8.00 -8.43 -6.29
CA PHE A 4 -8.52 -7.27 -5.58
C PHE A 4 -8.93 -6.20 -6.59
N ALA A 5 -10.18 -5.79 -6.54
CA ALA A 5 -10.73 -4.79 -7.44
C ALA A 5 -11.20 -3.57 -6.66
N ALA A 6 -10.65 -2.41 -6.97
CA ALA A 6 -11.06 -1.15 -6.38
C ALA A 6 -12.35 -0.65 -7.02
N THR A 7 -13.26 -0.13 -6.19
CA THR A 7 -14.53 0.43 -6.64
C THR A 7 -14.92 1.63 -5.75
N THR A 8 -15.69 2.55 -6.30
CA THR A 8 -16.25 3.67 -5.54
C THR A 8 -17.60 3.33 -4.92
N GLU A 9 -18.21 2.24 -5.31
CA GLU A 9 -19.47 1.75 -4.78
C GLU A 9 -19.28 0.42 -4.06
N GLN A 10 -20.17 0.13 -3.12
CA GLN A 10 -20.12 -1.14 -2.39
C GLN A 10 -20.61 -2.28 -3.29
N VAL A 11 -19.71 -3.21 -3.59
CA VAL A 11 -19.97 -4.38 -4.43
C VAL A 11 -19.64 -5.65 -3.64
N PRO A 12 -20.54 -6.66 -3.61
CA PRO A 12 -20.27 -7.91 -2.93
C PRO A 12 -19.18 -8.72 -3.67
N ASN A 13 -18.35 -9.41 -2.89
CA ASN A 13 -17.33 -10.30 -3.45
C ASN A 13 -17.97 -11.41 -4.29
N ARG A 14 -17.27 -11.85 -5.34
CA ARG A 14 -17.77 -12.85 -6.30
C ARG A 14 -16.67 -13.82 -6.70
N GLU A 15 -17.09 -15.02 -7.04
CA GLU A 15 -16.25 -15.97 -7.77
C GLU A 15 -16.73 -16.06 -9.23
N ILE A 16 -15.79 -15.88 -10.15
CA ILE A 16 -16.06 -15.93 -11.60
C ILE A 16 -14.99 -16.83 -12.23
N HIS A 17 -15.41 -17.93 -12.83
CA HIS A 17 -14.50 -18.90 -13.46
C HIS A 17 -13.35 -19.38 -12.57
N GLY A 18 -13.63 -19.63 -11.28
CA GLY A 18 -12.63 -20.11 -10.32
C GLY A 18 -11.70 -19.01 -9.78
N VAL A 19 -11.92 -17.77 -10.14
CA VAL A 19 -11.18 -16.60 -9.62
C VAL A 19 -12.05 -15.87 -8.63
N THR A 20 -11.53 -15.66 -7.42
CA THR A 20 -12.20 -14.85 -6.39
C THR A 20 -11.91 -13.37 -6.60
N TYR A 21 -12.95 -12.58 -6.77
CA TYR A 21 -12.87 -11.13 -6.85
C TYR A 21 -13.31 -10.53 -5.52
N THR A 22 -12.37 -9.89 -4.83
CA THR A 22 -12.62 -9.13 -3.61
C THR A 22 -12.69 -7.65 -3.98
N PHE A 23 -13.86 -7.04 -3.74
CA PHE A 23 -14.09 -5.63 -4.06
C PHE A 23 -13.80 -4.77 -2.84
N ILE A 24 -12.89 -3.81 -3.02
CA ILE A 24 -12.48 -2.85 -1.99
C ILE A 24 -13.06 -1.50 -2.35
N THR A 25 -13.93 -0.99 -1.47
CA THR A 25 -14.53 0.33 -1.67
C THR A 25 -13.53 1.41 -1.28
N LEU A 26 -13.21 2.28 -2.22
CA LEU A 26 -12.33 3.43 -2.02
C LEU A 26 -13.13 4.72 -2.17
N THR A 27 -12.75 5.75 -1.41
CA THR A 27 -13.21 7.11 -1.68
C THR A 27 -12.68 7.59 -3.02
N GLY A 28 -13.39 8.49 -3.70
CA GLY A 28 -13.00 9.01 -5.01
C GLY A 28 -11.60 9.63 -5.02
N SER A 29 -11.17 10.24 -3.91
CA SER A 29 -9.83 10.83 -3.75
C SER A 29 -8.69 9.79 -3.75
N LYS A 30 -8.98 8.53 -3.44
CA LYS A 30 -8.03 7.41 -3.48
C LYS A 30 -8.07 6.62 -4.79
N PHE A 31 -8.94 6.97 -5.70
CA PHE A 31 -9.12 6.28 -6.98
C PHE A 31 -8.27 6.93 -8.08
N PHE A 32 -6.99 6.58 -8.12
CA PHE A 32 -6.01 7.09 -9.07
C PHE A 32 -4.87 6.07 -9.28
N GLY A 33 -3.98 6.30 -10.24
CA GLY A 33 -2.80 5.48 -10.48
C GLY A 33 -3.08 4.18 -11.23
N TYR A 34 -4.08 4.18 -12.11
CA TYR A 34 -4.45 3.06 -12.97
C TYR A 34 -4.07 3.34 -14.42
N ASP A 35 -3.56 2.31 -15.09
CA ASP A 35 -3.26 2.33 -16.51
C ASP A 35 -4.22 1.42 -17.27
N ALA A 36 -4.64 1.85 -18.45
CA ALA A 36 -5.48 1.03 -19.30
C ALA A 36 -4.64 -0.02 -20.03
N VAL A 37 -4.91 -1.28 -19.76
CA VAL A 37 -4.22 -2.44 -20.36
C VAL A 37 -5.19 -3.18 -21.27
N ALA A 38 -4.74 -3.54 -22.46
CA ALA A 38 -5.52 -4.37 -23.38
C ALA A 38 -5.41 -5.84 -22.97
N VAL A 39 -6.55 -6.46 -22.72
CA VAL A 39 -6.67 -7.91 -22.47
C VAL A 39 -7.68 -8.47 -23.47
N ASP A 40 -7.20 -9.22 -24.43
CA ASP A 40 -7.98 -9.67 -25.59
C ASP A 40 -8.64 -8.48 -26.31
N ALA A 41 -9.98 -8.46 -26.40
CA ALA A 41 -10.76 -7.38 -27.03
C ALA A 41 -11.22 -6.28 -26.06
N HIS A 42 -10.79 -6.34 -24.79
CA HIS A 42 -11.23 -5.44 -23.72
C HIS A 42 -10.09 -4.57 -23.19
N ARG A 43 -10.45 -3.39 -22.72
CA ARG A 43 -9.52 -2.53 -21.95
C ARG A 43 -9.88 -2.63 -20.48
N VAL A 44 -8.87 -2.93 -19.66
CA VAL A 44 -8.99 -3.06 -18.20
C VAL A 44 -8.05 -2.05 -17.54
N ASN A 45 -8.53 -1.35 -16.55
CA ASN A 45 -7.69 -0.48 -15.73
C ASN A 45 -6.97 -1.33 -14.67
N VAL A 46 -5.64 -1.25 -14.69
CA VAL A 46 -4.76 -1.97 -13.77
C VAL A 46 -3.92 -0.96 -12.99
N ALA A 47 -3.84 -1.14 -11.67
CA ALA A 47 -3.01 -0.28 -10.82
C ALA A 47 -1.53 -0.37 -11.26
N SER A 48 -0.85 0.77 -11.28
CA SER A 48 0.61 0.80 -11.46
C SER A 48 1.31 0.09 -10.28
N VAL A 49 2.59 -0.21 -10.43
CA VAL A 49 3.40 -0.79 -9.36
C VAL A 49 3.38 0.11 -8.12
N GLU A 50 3.58 1.40 -8.31
CA GLU A 50 3.61 2.39 -7.23
C GLU A 50 2.25 2.50 -6.54
N LYS A 51 1.16 2.48 -7.30
CA LYS A 51 -0.20 2.47 -6.75
C LYS A 51 -0.46 1.20 -5.95
N THR A 52 -0.05 0.05 -6.46
CA THR A 52 -0.20 -1.24 -5.77
C THR A 52 0.54 -1.23 -4.43
N LEU A 53 1.77 -0.74 -4.38
CA LEU A 53 2.55 -0.64 -3.14
C LEU A 53 1.94 0.36 -2.15
N ALA A 54 1.47 1.50 -2.63
CA ALA A 54 0.81 2.50 -1.80
C ALA A 54 -0.52 1.97 -1.21
N ASP A 55 -1.34 1.30 -2.02
CA ASP A 55 -2.59 0.68 -1.56
C ASP A 55 -2.33 -0.47 -0.59
N CYS A 56 -1.29 -1.28 -0.80
CA CYS A 56 -0.87 -2.32 0.14
C CYS A 56 -0.47 -1.72 1.49
N ALA A 57 0.25 -0.61 1.51
CA ALA A 57 0.62 0.08 2.74
C ALA A 57 -0.59 0.69 3.48
N ASP A 58 -1.63 1.10 2.74
CA ASP A 58 -2.90 1.61 3.26
C ASP A 58 -3.79 0.48 3.82
N HIS A 59 -3.79 -0.69 3.14
CA HIS A 59 -4.67 -1.84 3.42
C HIS A 59 -3.89 -3.15 3.49
N LEU A 60 -3.00 -3.29 4.48
CA LEU A 60 -2.17 -4.49 4.65
C LEU A 60 -2.97 -5.79 4.80
N GLU A 61 -4.19 -5.70 5.31
CA GLU A 61 -5.11 -6.83 5.43
C GLU A 61 -5.47 -7.47 4.08
N HIS A 62 -5.33 -6.74 2.98
CA HIS A 62 -5.56 -7.23 1.62
C HIS A 62 -4.28 -7.71 0.91
N CYS A 63 -3.13 -7.56 1.55
CA CYS A 63 -1.81 -7.84 0.97
C CYS A 63 -1.01 -8.89 1.77
N ASP A 64 -1.67 -9.67 2.61
CA ASP A 64 -1.04 -10.66 3.51
C ASP A 64 0.05 -10.08 4.44
N GLY A 65 -0.10 -8.81 4.81
CA GLY A 65 0.70 -8.15 5.83
C GLY A 65 1.98 -7.50 5.35
N ILE A 66 2.76 -7.01 6.30
CA ILE A 66 3.94 -6.17 6.06
C ILE A 66 5.07 -6.91 5.32
N THR A 67 5.18 -8.22 5.51
CA THR A 67 6.22 -9.02 4.86
C THR A 67 6.06 -9.06 3.34
N GLU A 68 4.82 -9.20 2.86
CA GLU A 68 4.55 -9.19 1.42
C GLU A 68 4.75 -7.80 0.82
N LEU A 69 4.39 -6.74 1.54
CA LEU A 69 4.70 -5.37 1.14
C LEU A 69 6.22 -5.16 1.03
N ALA A 70 6.99 -5.64 2.01
CA ALA A 70 8.45 -5.54 2.00
C ALA A 70 9.07 -6.27 0.79
N LYS A 71 8.59 -7.48 0.49
CA LYS A 71 9.02 -8.24 -0.70
C LYS A 71 8.72 -7.49 -1.99
N GLY A 72 7.51 -6.94 -2.11
CA GLY A 72 7.10 -6.14 -3.27
C GLY A 72 7.98 -4.91 -3.46
N LEU A 73 8.24 -4.18 -2.38
CA LEU A 73 9.08 -2.98 -2.41
C LEU A 73 10.53 -3.30 -2.81
N ALA A 74 11.08 -4.43 -2.34
CA ALA A 74 12.44 -4.85 -2.67
C ALA A 74 12.60 -5.42 -4.08
N ALA A 75 11.55 -6.05 -4.62
CA ALA A 75 11.62 -6.80 -5.87
C ALA A 75 11.23 -5.99 -7.12
N THR A 76 10.63 -4.82 -6.96
CA THR A 76 10.12 -4.03 -8.08
C THR A 76 11.04 -2.86 -8.42
N ASP A 77 11.16 -2.62 -9.74
CA ASP A 77 11.75 -1.38 -10.26
C ASP A 77 10.64 -0.32 -10.23
N LEU A 78 10.74 0.62 -9.31
CA LEU A 78 9.71 1.61 -9.04
C LEU A 78 10.19 3.04 -9.29
N ASP A 79 9.26 3.91 -9.67
CA ASP A 79 9.49 5.34 -9.72
C ASP A 79 9.26 5.94 -8.31
N GLY A 80 10.36 6.32 -7.64
CA GLY A 80 10.32 6.87 -6.28
C GLY A 80 9.55 8.18 -6.17
N GLU A 81 9.56 9.03 -7.21
CA GLU A 81 8.78 10.28 -7.22
C GLU A 81 7.28 9.99 -7.27
N THR A 82 6.87 9.09 -8.15
CA THR A 82 5.47 8.65 -8.27
C THR A 82 4.98 7.98 -6.99
N LEU A 83 5.78 7.12 -6.37
CA LEU A 83 5.41 6.49 -5.10
C LEU A 83 5.21 7.54 -3.99
N THR A 84 6.11 8.50 -3.88
CA THR A 84 6.00 9.59 -2.90
C THR A 84 4.73 10.42 -3.14
N GLU A 85 4.44 10.78 -4.37
CA GLU A 85 3.22 11.50 -4.74
C GLU A 85 1.96 10.71 -4.33
N TYR A 86 1.92 9.42 -4.64
CA TYR A 86 0.77 8.57 -4.33
C TYR A 86 0.55 8.40 -2.83
N LEU A 87 1.63 8.22 -2.06
CA LEU A 87 1.55 8.17 -0.60
C LEU A 87 0.99 9.47 0.00
N MET A 88 1.42 10.61 -0.52
CA MET A 88 0.89 11.91 -0.09
C MET A 88 -0.58 12.09 -0.45
N ARG A 89 -1.01 11.60 -1.62
CA ARG A 89 -2.42 11.66 -2.06
C ARG A 89 -3.34 10.73 -1.26
N LEU A 90 -2.85 9.61 -0.74
CA LEU A 90 -3.65 8.71 0.10
C LEU A 90 -3.99 9.30 1.46
N GLU A 91 -3.20 10.28 1.92
CA GLU A 91 -3.40 10.95 3.20
C GLU A 91 -3.50 9.99 4.41
N ASN A 92 -2.78 8.86 4.34
CA ASN A 92 -2.71 7.88 5.42
C ASN A 92 -1.33 7.91 6.08
N GLY A 93 -1.25 8.50 7.28
CA GLY A 93 0.01 8.60 8.02
C GLY A 93 0.63 7.24 8.35
N ALA A 94 -0.15 6.21 8.60
CA ALA A 94 0.36 4.86 8.87
C ALA A 94 1.02 4.25 7.62
N ALA A 95 0.41 4.43 6.44
CA ALA A 95 0.98 3.97 5.17
C ALA A 95 2.33 4.65 4.88
N ILE A 96 2.42 5.96 5.07
CA ILE A 96 3.65 6.73 4.89
C ILE A 96 4.76 6.21 5.81
N LYS A 97 4.48 6.04 7.11
CA LYS A 97 5.44 5.52 8.09
C LYS A 97 5.98 4.14 7.72
N ARG A 98 5.09 3.23 7.31
CA ARG A 98 5.44 1.87 6.89
C ARG A 98 6.39 1.87 5.70
N ILE A 99 6.06 2.63 4.67
CA ILE A 99 6.90 2.71 3.45
C ILE A 99 8.26 3.34 3.76
N VAL A 100 8.32 4.43 4.52
CA VAL A 100 9.60 5.06 4.89
C VAL A 100 10.47 4.10 5.68
N TYR A 101 9.90 3.42 6.68
CA TYR A 101 10.61 2.42 7.48
C TYR A 101 11.15 1.27 6.61
N LEU A 102 10.32 0.68 5.77
CA LEU A 102 10.71 -0.42 4.91
C LEU A 102 11.75 0.01 3.86
N ALA A 103 11.61 1.18 3.28
CA ALA A 103 12.56 1.71 2.32
C ALA A 103 13.95 1.90 2.94
N ASP A 104 14.01 2.46 4.14
CA ASP A 104 15.28 2.61 4.87
C ASP A 104 15.87 1.24 5.24
N LEU A 105 15.06 0.30 5.72
CA LEU A 105 15.49 -1.05 6.07
C LEU A 105 16.03 -1.83 4.87
N LEU A 106 15.43 -1.66 3.70
CA LEU A 106 15.75 -2.39 2.47
C LEU A 106 16.71 -1.63 1.56
N ASN A 107 17.16 -0.43 1.95
CA ASN A 107 17.97 0.47 1.14
C ASN A 107 17.31 0.82 -0.22
N VAL A 108 16.00 1.03 -0.20
CA VAL A 108 15.25 1.52 -1.35
C VAL A 108 15.20 3.04 -1.29
N GLU A 109 15.61 3.70 -2.36
CA GLU A 109 15.62 5.15 -2.42
C GLU A 109 14.22 5.70 -2.67
N LEU A 110 13.79 6.63 -1.80
CA LEU A 110 12.54 7.38 -1.94
C LEU A 110 12.84 8.84 -2.32
N ALA A 111 12.25 9.30 -3.39
CA ALA A 111 12.31 10.72 -3.73
C ALA A 111 11.61 11.56 -2.66
N GLN A 112 12.22 12.69 -2.31
CA GLN A 112 11.66 13.64 -1.32
C GLN A 112 11.30 12.97 0.02
N ARG A 113 12.16 12.05 0.51
CA ARG A 113 11.94 11.31 1.75
C ARG A 113 11.59 12.23 2.94
N GLU A 114 12.24 13.39 3.04
CA GLU A 114 11.99 14.36 4.11
C GLU A 114 10.53 14.85 4.11
N LYS A 115 9.95 15.04 2.95
CA LYS A 115 8.53 15.43 2.81
C LYS A 115 7.60 14.37 3.38
N LEU A 116 7.93 13.08 3.20
CA LEU A 116 7.18 11.97 3.80
C LEU A 116 7.35 11.95 5.32
N VAL A 117 8.56 12.17 5.82
CA VAL A 117 8.83 12.24 7.27
C VAL A 117 8.08 13.40 7.93
N ASP A 118 8.05 14.56 7.28
CA ASP A 118 7.30 15.74 7.76
C ASP A 118 5.79 15.50 7.82
N ALA A 119 5.29 14.56 7.03
CA ALA A 119 3.89 14.15 7.01
C ALA A 119 3.53 13.09 8.08
N PHE A 120 4.47 12.66 8.92
CA PHE A 120 4.18 11.71 9.99
C PHE A 120 3.18 12.28 10.99
N THR A 121 2.12 11.53 11.25
CA THR A 121 1.18 11.84 12.34
C THR A 121 1.85 11.61 13.70
N SER A 122 1.40 12.35 14.73
CA SER A 122 2.01 12.33 16.06
C SER A 122 1.90 11.00 16.81
N GLY A 123 0.86 10.21 16.54
CA GLY A 123 0.64 8.93 17.19
C GLY A 123 1.52 7.80 16.63
N TYR A 124 1.63 6.71 17.39
CA TYR A 124 2.27 5.48 16.90
C TYR A 124 1.26 4.65 16.09
N SER A 125 1.74 4.11 14.99
CA SER A 125 0.99 3.18 14.15
C SER A 125 1.61 1.79 14.24
N LYS A 126 0.80 0.73 14.16
CA LYS A 126 1.34 -0.62 14.05
C LYS A 126 2.08 -0.78 12.72
N LEU A 127 3.22 -1.45 12.74
CA LEU A 127 3.90 -1.85 11.51
C LEU A 127 3.01 -2.82 10.71
N ASP A 128 2.43 -3.80 11.40
CA ASP A 128 1.47 -4.73 10.80
C ASP A 128 0.13 -4.70 11.56
N PRO A 129 -0.93 -4.11 11.00
CA PRO A 129 -2.22 -3.96 11.69
C PRO A 129 -2.95 -5.28 11.91
N ILE A 130 -2.61 -6.35 11.15
CA ILE A 130 -3.24 -7.67 11.31
C ILE A 130 -2.65 -8.48 12.46
N ARG A 131 -1.57 -8.00 13.07
CA ARG A 131 -0.90 -8.63 14.23
C ARG A 131 -1.30 -7.94 15.54
N GLY A 132 -0.98 -8.58 16.67
CA GLY A 132 -1.23 -8.05 18.00
C GLY A 132 -0.52 -6.73 18.32
N ASP A 133 -0.69 -6.28 19.57
CA ASP A 133 -0.16 -4.99 20.03
C ASP A 133 1.19 -5.13 20.77
N GLU A 134 1.75 -6.33 20.80
CA GLU A 134 3.04 -6.60 21.42
C GLU A 134 4.17 -6.25 20.46
N GLY A 135 5.14 -5.45 20.93
CA GLY A 135 6.27 -5.05 20.11
C GLY A 135 7.07 -3.92 20.72
N GLN A 136 8.01 -3.42 19.96
CA GLN A 136 8.88 -2.33 20.37
C GLN A 136 8.48 -1.02 19.67
N HIS A 137 8.35 0.05 20.44
CA HIS A 137 8.15 1.38 19.89
C HIS A 137 9.45 1.92 19.28
N MET A 138 9.37 2.33 18.03
CA MET A 138 10.46 2.99 17.33
C MET A 138 10.09 4.45 17.04
N SER A 139 10.62 5.36 17.84
CA SER A 139 10.23 6.78 17.83
C SER A 139 10.60 7.49 16.53
N GLU A 140 11.70 7.08 15.89
CA GLU A 140 12.16 7.65 14.62
C GLU A 140 11.10 7.57 13.52
N TYR A 141 10.37 6.45 13.45
CA TYR A 141 9.32 6.23 12.46
C TYR A 141 7.91 6.35 13.04
N ARG A 142 7.78 6.57 14.33
CA ARG A 142 6.50 6.53 15.06
C ARG A 142 5.70 5.26 14.78
N LEU A 143 6.41 4.13 14.80
CA LEU A 143 5.85 2.79 14.59
C LEU A 143 6.00 1.92 15.84
N LEU A 144 5.01 1.06 16.06
CA LEU A 144 5.11 -0.10 16.91
C LEU A 144 5.56 -1.28 16.03
N LEU A 145 6.78 -1.75 16.24
CA LEU A 145 7.31 -2.92 15.54
C LEU A 145 6.74 -4.19 16.19
N ASN A 146 5.59 -4.61 15.72
CA ASN A 146 4.83 -5.75 16.24
C ASN A 146 4.99 -7.03 15.41
N VAL A 147 6.11 -7.14 14.73
CA VAL A 147 6.54 -8.34 13.98
C VAL A 147 7.76 -8.95 14.65
N PRO A 148 7.96 -10.27 14.57
CA PRO A 148 9.13 -10.92 15.16
C PRO A 148 10.43 -10.55 14.47
#